data_506389fb566cf9d3b3a2498238c1577e
#
_entry.id   506389fb566cf9d3b3a2498238c1577e
#
_cell.length_a   1.000
_cell.length_b   1.000
_cell.length_c   1.000
_cell.angle_alpha   90.00
_cell.angle_beta   90.00
_cell.angle_gamma   90.00
#
_symmetry.space_group_name_H-M   'P 1'
#
loop_
_entity.id
_entity.type
_entity.pdbx_description
1 polymer ?
#
loop_
_entity_poly.entity_id
_entity_poly.type
_entity_poly.pdbx_seq_one_letter_code
_entity_poly.pdbx_strand_id
1 'polypeptide(L)'
;MGRIRTKTTKRAARLIIERFYGQLSFDFQDNKRVCDEVATIPSKRMRNKIAGYVTHLMRRLERGPVRGISFKLQEQEREKRDNWMPEKSRLDTPRIQVDSDTKAMLEAIGLGELEGVEVYTKRVAKP
;
A
#
# COMPACT_ATOMS: atom_id res chain seq x y z
N MET A 1 9.28 -13.72 29.74
CA MET A 1 8.25 -14.11 28.77
C MET A 1 7.05 -13.18 28.89
N GLY A 2 6.62 -12.56 27.79
CA GLY A 2 5.43 -11.69 27.78
C GLY A 2 4.14 -12.48 27.93
N ARG A 3 3.08 -11.82 28.44
CA ARG A 3 1.73 -12.42 28.53
C ARG A 3 1.11 -12.60 27.13
N ILE A 4 0.85 -13.83 26.74
CA ILE A 4 0.11 -14.16 25.53
C ILE A 4 -1.37 -13.85 25.75
N ARG A 5 -1.99 -13.05 24.86
CA ARG A 5 -3.42 -12.78 24.88
C ARG A 5 -4.23 -14.01 24.50
N THR A 6 -5.38 -14.20 25.12
CA THR A 6 -6.28 -15.33 24.85
C THR A 6 -6.81 -15.31 23.43
N LYS A 7 -7.21 -16.48 22.91
CA LYS A 7 -7.80 -16.64 21.57
C LYS A 7 -9.08 -15.80 21.42
N THR A 8 -9.91 -15.72 22.45
CA THR A 8 -11.13 -14.91 22.47
C THR A 8 -10.83 -13.42 22.29
N THR A 9 -9.86 -12.86 23.02
CA THR A 9 -9.42 -11.46 22.88
C THR A 9 -8.91 -11.17 21.48
N LYS A 10 -8.08 -12.06 20.93
CA LYS A 10 -7.52 -11.91 19.59
C LYS A 10 -8.59 -11.93 18.50
N ARG A 11 -9.57 -12.86 18.61
CA ARG A 11 -10.66 -12.99 17.65
C ARG A 11 -11.60 -11.78 17.68
N ALA A 12 -12.01 -11.35 18.87
CA ALA A 12 -12.87 -10.17 19.05
C ALA A 12 -12.21 -8.91 18.49
N ALA A 13 -10.93 -8.67 18.77
CA ALA A 13 -10.22 -7.50 18.26
C ALA A 13 -10.10 -7.49 16.73
N ARG A 14 -9.87 -8.63 16.10
CA ARG A 14 -9.85 -8.71 14.62
C ARG A 14 -11.21 -8.37 14.02
N LEU A 15 -12.26 -8.93 14.56
CA LEU A 15 -13.64 -8.69 14.11
C LEU A 15 -14.03 -7.21 14.23
N ILE A 16 -13.61 -6.55 15.31
CA ILE A 16 -13.85 -5.11 15.50
C ILE A 16 -13.10 -4.31 14.42
N ILE A 17 -11.86 -4.63 14.14
CA ILE A 17 -11.08 -3.93 13.11
C ILE A 17 -11.70 -4.13 11.73
N GLU A 18 -12.08 -5.35 11.37
CA GLU A 18 -12.68 -5.66 10.07
C GLU A 18 -13.97 -4.86 9.81
N ARG A 19 -14.80 -4.68 10.85
CA ARG A 19 -16.11 -4.02 10.72
C ARG A 19 -16.05 -2.51 10.94
N PHE A 20 -15.20 -2.03 11.83
CA PHE A 20 -15.21 -0.65 12.32
C PHE A 20 -13.88 0.08 12.12
N TYR A 21 -13.08 -0.34 11.13
CA TYR A 21 -11.75 0.24 10.86
C TYR A 21 -11.75 1.77 10.81
N GLY A 22 -12.74 2.37 10.15
CA GLY A 22 -12.82 3.83 9.98
C GLY A 22 -13.13 4.62 11.27
N GLN A 23 -13.55 3.94 12.35
CA GLN A 23 -13.84 4.58 13.64
C GLN A 23 -12.70 4.41 14.64
N LEU A 24 -11.73 3.55 14.32
CA LEU A 24 -10.61 3.23 15.21
C LEU A 24 -9.44 4.18 14.99
N SER A 25 -8.74 4.48 16.07
CA SER A 25 -7.54 5.31 16.10
C SER A 25 -6.29 4.52 16.57
N PHE A 26 -5.16 5.20 16.66
CA PHE A 26 -3.94 4.65 17.23
C PHE A 26 -3.84 4.86 18.74
N ASP A 27 -4.84 5.54 19.34
CA ASP A 27 -4.91 5.75 20.78
C ASP A 27 -5.75 4.68 21.49
N PHE A 28 -5.30 4.32 22.69
CA PHE A 28 -5.96 3.32 23.51
C PHE A 28 -7.30 3.81 24.07
N GLN A 29 -7.38 5.08 24.47
CA GLN A 29 -8.58 5.64 25.10
C GLN A 29 -9.74 5.74 24.11
N ASP A 30 -9.45 6.17 22.88
CA ASP A 30 -10.44 6.23 21.80
C ASP A 30 -10.93 4.84 21.45
N ASN A 31 -10.02 3.91 21.21
CA ASN A 31 -10.39 2.53 20.90
C ASN A 31 -11.18 1.83 22.03
N LYS A 32 -10.96 2.21 23.27
CA LYS A 32 -11.73 1.73 24.41
C LYS A 32 -13.18 2.24 24.36
N ARG A 33 -13.41 3.51 23.99
CA ARG A 33 -14.74 4.09 23.79
C ARG A 33 -15.46 3.38 22.65
N VAL A 34 -14.81 3.24 21.51
CA VAL A 34 -15.36 2.52 20.34
C VAL A 34 -15.72 1.08 20.72
N CYS A 35 -14.89 0.36 21.48
CA CYS A 35 -15.22 -0.98 21.94
C CYS A 35 -16.48 -1.04 22.83
N ASP A 36 -16.75 -0.01 23.62
CA ASP A 36 -17.97 0.08 24.44
C ASP A 36 -19.22 0.36 23.59
N GLU A 37 -19.08 1.14 22.52
CA GLU A 37 -20.17 1.49 21.61
C GLU A 37 -20.57 0.34 20.68
N VAL A 38 -19.59 -0.37 20.13
CA VAL A 38 -19.83 -1.38 19.08
C VAL A 38 -20.05 -2.80 19.61
N ALA A 39 -19.72 -3.08 20.87
CA ALA A 39 -19.81 -4.43 21.43
C ALA A 39 -20.21 -4.47 22.90
N THR A 40 -21.15 -5.35 23.23
CA THR A 40 -21.49 -5.64 24.62
C THR A 40 -20.46 -6.55 25.25
N ILE A 41 -19.59 -6.00 26.10
CA ILE A 41 -18.51 -6.74 26.76
C ILE A 41 -18.77 -6.78 28.27
N PRO A 42 -19.03 -7.95 28.85
CA PRO A 42 -19.48 -8.04 30.24
C PRO A 42 -18.43 -7.66 31.29
N SER A 43 -17.17 -7.69 30.92
CA SER A 43 -16.07 -7.45 31.85
C SER A 43 -15.19 -6.26 31.40
N LYS A 44 -15.04 -5.26 32.28
CA LYS A 44 -14.11 -4.12 32.10
C LYS A 44 -12.68 -4.58 31.80
N ARG A 45 -12.22 -5.65 32.47
CA ARG A 45 -10.91 -6.22 32.24
C ARG A 45 -10.76 -6.80 30.83
N MET A 46 -11.80 -7.47 30.33
CA MET A 46 -11.81 -8.06 29.00
C MET A 46 -11.84 -6.96 27.91
N ARG A 47 -12.70 -5.93 28.09
CA ARG A 47 -12.73 -4.76 27.21
C ARG A 47 -11.36 -4.10 27.07
N ASN A 48 -10.67 -3.84 28.18
CA ASN A 48 -9.35 -3.22 28.18
C ASN A 48 -8.31 -4.10 27.46
N LYS A 49 -8.39 -5.43 27.58
CA LYS A 49 -7.52 -6.35 26.84
C LYS A 49 -7.80 -6.34 25.33
N ILE A 50 -9.07 -6.25 24.94
CA ILE A 50 -9.49 -6.16 23.55
C ILE A 50 -9.03 -4.82 22.95
N ALA A 51 -9.34 -3.70 23.59
CA ALA A 51 -8.92 -2.37 23.14
C ALA A 51 -7.40 -2.25 23.01
N GLY A 52 -6.64 -2.76 23.96
CA GLY A 52 -5.19 -2.79 23.89
C GLY A 52 -4.64 -3.67 22.75
N TYR A 53 -5.36 -4.71 22.36
CA TYR A 53 -4.97 -5.52 21.21
C TYR A 53 -5.41 -4.88 19.89
N VAL A 54 -6.57 -4.21 19.85
CA VAL A 54 -6.99 -3.39 18.71
C VAL A 54 -5.94 -2.32 18.40
N THR A 55 -5.55 -1.52 19.38
CA THR A 55 -4.52 -0.49 19.24
C THR A 55 -3.19 -1.07 18.73
N HIS A 56 -2.78 -2.22 19.25
CA HIS A 56 -1.57 -2.90 18.77
C HIS A 56 -1.69 -3.32 17.29
N LEU A 57 -2.83 -3.86 16.88
CA LEU A 57 -3.06 -4.26 15.48
C LEU A 57 -3.18 -3.06 14.55
N MET A 58 -3.82 -1.96 14.98
CA MET A 58 -3.92 -0.73 14.21
C MET A 58 -2.54 -0.15 13.88
N ARG A 59 -1.63 -0.09 14.86
CA ARG A 59 -0.22 0.32 14.64
C ARG A 59 0.54 -0.62 13.70
N ARG A 60 0.20 -1.89 13.65
CA ARG A 60 0.78 -2.83 12.69
C ARG A 60 0.22 -2.64 11.29
N LEU A 61 -1.07 -2.35 11.18
CA LEU A 61 -1.74 -2.06 9.90
C LEU A 61 -1.24 -0.77 9.24
N GLU A 62 -0.85 0.22 10.03
CA GLU A 62 -0.17 1.44 9.56
C GLU A 62 1.12 1.13 8.80
N ARG A 63 1.89 0.15 9.28
CA ARG A 63 3.17 -0.25 8.65
C ARG A 63 2.99 -1.14 7.42
N GLY A 64 1.85 -1.82 7.32
CA GLY A 64 1.56 -2.73 6.22
C GLY A 64 0.43 -3.72 6.53
N PRO A 65 0.00 -4.49 5.53
CA PRO A 65 -1.10 -5.45 5.70
C PRO A 65 -0.74 -6.52 6.73
N VAL A 66 -1.73 -6.87 7.57
CA VAL A 66 -1.59 -7.91 8.60
C VAL A 66 -2.33 -9.16 8.14
N ARG A 67 -1.66 -10.32 8.21
CA ARG A 67 -2.26 -11.61 7.86
C ARG A 67 -3.50 -11.91 8.70
N GLY A 68 -4.61 -12.24 8.02
CA GLY A 68 -5.87 -12.62 8.66
C GLY A 68 -6.73 -11.43 9.10
N ILE A 69 -6.45 -10.23 8.62
CA ILE A 69 -7.31 -9.04 8.75
C ILE A 69 -7.49 -8.45 7.35
N SER A 70 -8.72 -8.42 6.87
CA SER A 70 -9.11 -7.76 5.64
C SER A 70 -10.30 -6.86 5.92
N PHE A 71 -10.24 -5.63 5.46
CA PHE A 71 -11.34 -4.67 5.60
C PHE A 71 -11.60 -4.00 4.25
N LYS A 72 -12.84 -3.59 4.06
CA LYS A 72 -13.35 -3.10 2.77
C LYS A 72 -12.50 -1.98 2.14
N LEU A 73 -12.02 -1.05 2.96
CA LEU A 73 -11.19 0.06 2.48
C LEU A 73 -9.86 -0.44 1.88
N GLN A 74 -9.22 -1.42 2.52
CA GLN A 74 -7.97 -2.02 2.05
C GLN A 74 -8.16 -2.76 0.71
N GLU A 75 -9.28 -3.46 0.55
CA GLU A 75 -9.63 -4.14 -0.69
C GLU A 75 -9.87 -3.15 -1.82
N GLN A 76 -10.60 -2.07 -1.54
CA GLN A 76 -10.83 -0.99 -2.51
C GLN A 76 -9.52 -0.30 -2.96
N GLU A 77 -8.59 -0.06 -2.04
CA GLU A 77 -7.28 0.50 -2.41
C GLU A 77 -6.46 -0.46 -3.26
N ARG A 78 -6.53 -1.77 -2.96
CA ARG A 78 -5.89 -2.80 -3.77
C ARG A 78 -6.47 -2.84 -5.18
N GLU A 79 -7.79 -2.89 -5.31
CA GLU A 79 -8.48 -2.87 -6.60
C GLU A 79 -8.13 -1.63 -7.43
N LYS A 80 -8.13 -0.45 -6.81
CA LYS A 80 -7.72 0.79 -7.49
C LYS A 80 -6.28 0.73 -7.99
N ARG A 81 -5.39 0.12 -7.22
CA ARG A 81 -3.98 -0.04 -7.60
C ARG A 81 -3.81 -1.04 -8.74
N ASP A 82 -4.53 -2.18 -8.68
CA ASP A 82 -4.46 -3.23 -9.69
C ASP A 82 -5.11 -2.79 -11.01
N ASN A 83 -6.18 -1.99 -10.96
CA ASN A 83 -6.89 -1.45 -12.12
C ASN A 83 -6.34 -0.09 -12.59
N TRP A 84 -5.26 0.40 -12.02
CA TRP A 84 -4.68 1.67 -12.42
C TRP A 84 -4.08 1.56 -13.83
N MET A 85 -4.62 2.35 -14.75
CA MET A 85 -4.08 2.54 -16.10
C MET A 85 -3.44 3.92 -16.19
N PRO A 86 -2.15 4.01 -16.56
CA PRO A 86 -1.50 5.31 -16.74
C PRO A 86 -2.14 6.07 -17.91
N GLU A 87 -2.31 7.38 -17.77
CA GLU A 87 -2.83 8.26 -18.83
C GLU A 87 -1.94 8.26 -20.08
N LYS A 88 -0.63 8.15 -19.87
CA LYS A 88 0.37 8.02 -20.93
C LYS A 88 1.05 6.66 -20.87
N SER A 89 1.08 5.95 -21.98
CA SER A 89 1.84 4.71 -22.10
C SER A 89 3.34 5.00 -21.96
N ARG A 90 4.09 4.08 -21.35
CA ARG A 90 5.56 4.16 -21.34
C ARG A 90 6.18 4.02 -22.73
N LEU A 91 5.43 3.48 -23.69
CA LEU A 91 5.86 3.35 -25.09
C LEU A 91 5.60 4.63 -25.89
N ASP A 92 4.71 5.52 -25.39
CA ASP A 92 4.43 6.81 -26.00
C ASP A 92 5.44 7.85 -25.50
N THR A 93 6.68 7.68 -25.88
CA THR A 93 7.79 8.61 -25.61
C THR A 93 8.04 9.48 -26.84
N PRO A 94 7.93 10.81 -26.70
CA PRO A 94 8.14 11.73 -27.84
C PRO A 94 9.59 11.72 -28.36
N ARG A 95 10.53 11.23 -27.55
CA ARG A 95 11.97 11.16 -27.91
C ARG A 95 12.56 9.83 -27.47
N ILE A 96 13.14 9.13 -28.40
CA ILE A 96 13.84 7.87 -28.20
C ILE A 96 15.33 8.12 -28.40
N GLN A 97 16.11 7.94 -27.35
CA GLN A 97 17.56 8.10 -27.43
C GLN A 97 18.21 6.78 -27.84
N VAL A 98 18.95 6.83 -28.94
CA VAL A 98 19.68 5.68 -29.49
C VAL A 98 21.17 5.97 -29.55
N ASP A 99 21.99 4.96 -29.62
CA ASP A 99 23.44 5.09 -29.86
C ASP A 99 23.75 5.37 -31.36
N SER A 100 24.99 5.77 -31.66
CA SER A 100 25.42 6.08 -33.03
C SER A 100 25.32 4.88 -33.97
N ASP A 101 25.59 3.68 -33.45
CA ASP A 101 25.60 2.46 -34.25
C ASP A 101 24.16 2.03 -34.62
N THR A 102 23.22 2.20 -33.68
CA THR A 102 21.79 1.98 -33.95
C THR A 102 21.26 2.99 -34.98
N LYS A 103 21.70 4.23 -34.94
CA LYS A 103 21.31 5.23 -35.95
C LYS A 103 21.84 4.89 -37.34
N ALA A 104 23.10 4.49 -37.43
CA ALA A 104 23.67 4.02 -38.69
C ALA A 104 22.96 2.78 -39.24
N MET A 105 22.57 1.86 -38.39
CA MET A 105 21.74 0.72 -38.75
C MET A 105 20.37 1.14 -39.30
N LEU A 106 19.70 2.09 -38.67
CA LEU A 106 18.39 2.60 -39.12
C LEU A 106 18.51 3.28 -40.47
N GLU A 107 19.59 4.05 -40.72
CA GLU A 107 19.89 4.66 -42.02
C GLU A 107 20.11 3.61 -43.11
N ALA A 108 20.86 2.54 -42.80
CA ALA A 108 21.12 1.45 -43.73
C ALA A 108 19.84 0.66 -44.13
N ILE A 109 18.84 0.60 -43.26
CA ILE A 109 17.56 -0.05 -43.53
C ILE A 109 16.57 0.90 -44.23
N GLY A 110 16.89 2.19 -44.39
CA GLY A 110 16.04 3.20 -44.99
C GLY A 110 15.07 3.88 -44.00
N LEU A 111 15.28 3.72 -42.68
CA LEU A 111 14.49 4.31 -41.58
C LEU A 111 15.27 5.47 -40.90
N GLY A 112 16.19 6.14 -41.58
CA GLY A 112 17.03 7.18 -41.00
C GLY A 112 16.29 8.46 -40.58
N GLU A 113 15.13 8.77 -41.18
CA GLU A 113 14.34 9.98 -40.93
C GLU A 113 13.16 9.77 -40.00
N LEU A 114 13.28 8.82 -39.06
CA LEU A 114 12.22 8.62 -38.06
C LEU A 114 12.13 9.83 -37.11
N GLU A 115 10.93 10.42 -37.02
CA GLU A 115 10.66 11.48 -36.05
C GLU A 115 10.84 11.00 -34.62
N GLY A 116 11.51 11.80 -33.80
CA GLY A 116 11.71 11.51 -32.37
C GLY A 116 12.90 10.64 -32.03
N VAL A 117 13.71 10.19 -33.02
CA VAL A 117 14.93 9.43 -32.75
C VAL A 117 16.14 10.37 -32.67
N GLU A 118 16.75 10.48 -31.49
CA GLU A 118 17.90 11.32 -31.21
C GLU A 118 19.11 10.46 -30.82
N VAL A 119 20.33 10.86 -31.28
CA VAL A 119 21.54 10.15 -30.86
C VAL A 119 21.93 10.55 -29.45
N TYR A 120 22.14 9.57 -28.58
CA TYR A 120 22.66 9.79 -27.24
C TYR A 120 24.13 10.19 -27.27
N THR A 121 24.42 11.46 -27.04
CA THR A 121 25.79 11.94 -26.80
C THR A 121 26.09 11.84 -25.30
N LYS A 122 26.96 10.91 -24.92
CA LYS A 122 27.49 10.81 -23.57
C LYS A 122 28.19 12.14 -23.23
N ARG A 123 27.61 12.96 -22.36
CA ARG A 123 28.30 14.10 -21.79
C ARG A 123 29.46 13.55 -20.98
N VAL A 124 30.68 13.63 -21.53
CA VAL A 124 31.90 13.39 -20.77
C VAL A 124 31.94 14.48 -19.70
N ALA A 125 31.74 14.08 -18.44
CA ALA A 125 31.98 14.98 -17.32
C ALA A 125 33.44 15.43 -17.42
N LYS A 126 33.66 16.74 -17.64
CA LYS A 126 35.01 17.31 -17.55
C LYS A 126 35.54 17.06 -16.14
N PRO A 127 36.79 16.61 -16.00
CA PRO A 127 37.45 16.39 -14.73
C PRO A 127 37.57 17.69 -13.89
#